data_61e190c9f563a8525cd11eefa57636c1
#
_entry.id   61e190c9f563a8525cd11eefa57636c1
#
_cell.length_a   1.000
_cell.length_b   1.000
_cell.length_c   1.000
_cell.angle_alpha   90.00
_cell.angle_beta   90.00
_cell.angle_gamma   90.00
#
_symmetry.space_group_name_H-M   'P 1'
#
loop_
_entity.id
_entity.type
_entity.pdbx_description
1 polymer ?
#
loop_
_entity_poly.entity_id
_entity_poly.type
_entity_poly.pdbx_seq_one_letter_code
_entity_poly.pdbx_strand_id
1 'polypeptide(L)'
;KIDSGICNVDDVISSIKSSTKTQEDKIETLENLKQDINDFISDVVRIDGDAAEAINKSKDDFYNKYEYLTPECEKSRWEKFKDGCKKVGEWCKEHWKEIVIVIGAVLIITAIVITGFTSLVPLLTFLGLSVKLATVVSVTVCGIAFLASSIYLLGYPLNILGKIFKSDTLKTISFGLRHPIISLQIGKVKPGVGNTNISTNASRFANAFDFEDNDAQEGSEVNAFRHTFWISIITSKWGENIGLQVGNAHEKNQNVIHEIKDIYSHRFKTLGDADQAVDLLNNVIGREIGKTTSIDSTSKDIAKKVLDYYYTNGLNIVKETDDGHYVIVKERLSYERYKDDLIILETLDENGFPPDNKYYNKKGD
;
A
#
# COMPACT_ATOMS: atom_id res chain seq x y z
N LYS A 1 4.06 31.36 -31.07
CA LYS A 1 5.05 30.28 -30.74
C LYS A 1 4.46 29.51 -29.57
N ILE A 2 3.80 28.42 -29.86
CA ILE A 2 3.35 27.47 -28.81
C ILE A 2 4.61 26.79 -28.29
N ASP A 3 4.85 26.90 -26.98
CA ASP A 3 6.00 26.31 -26.34
C ASP A 3 5.89 24.77 -26.43
N SER A 4 6.89 24.13 -27.03
CA SER A 4 6.97 22.68 -27.23
C SER A 4 7.05 21.89 -25.91
N GLY A 5 7.04 22.58 -24.76
CA GLY A 5 7.03 21.99 -23.42
C GLY A 5 5.65 21.65 -22.87
N ILE A 6 4.55 21.95 -23.59
CA ILE A 6 3.20 21.90 -23.03
C ILE A 6 2.58 20.49 -22.97
N CYS A 7 3.09 19.52 -23.72
CA CYS A 7 2.58 18.15 -23.65
C CYS A 7 3.67 17.12 -23.97
N ASN A 8 4.35 16.63 -22.97
CA ASN A 8 5.15 15.43 -23.14
C ASN A 8 4.24 14.19 -22.95
N VAL A 9 3.41 13.93 -23.96
CA VAL A 9 2.50 12.77 -24.00
C VAL A 9 3.29 11.46 -23.94
N ASP A 10 4.57 11.46 -24.33
CA ASP A 10 5.43 10.28 -24.30
C ASP A 10 5.82 9.85 -22.89
N ASP A 11 5.90 10.77 -21.92
CA ASP A 11 6.14 10.42 -20.51
C ASP A 11 4.90 9.76 -19.88
N VAL A 12 3.71 10.19 -20.26
CA VAL A 12 2.45 9.56 -19.81
C VAL A 12 2.34 8.14 -20.39
N ILE A 13 2.65 7.96 -21.66
CA ILE A 13 2.65 6.64 -22.33
C ILE A 13 3.72 5.72 -21.73
N SER A 14 4.89 6.24 -21.38
CA SER A 14 5.97 5.45 -20.76
C SER A 14 5.60 4.96 -19.36
N SER A 15 4.93 5.78 -18.58
CA SER A 15 4.43 5.41 -17.23
C SER A 15 3.33 4.35 -17.29
N ILE A 16 2.56 4.34 -18.35
CA ILE A 16 1.46 3.40 -18.57
C ILE A 16 1.97 2.05 -19.13
N LYS A 17 3.05 2.04 -19.92
CA LYS A 17 3.66 0.82 -20.47
C LYS A 17 4.22 -0.16 -19.42
N SER A 18 4.30 0.26 -18.17
CA SER A 18 4.81 -0.59 -17.08
C SER A 18 3.74 -1.45 -16.39
N SER A 19 2.50 -1.39 -16.78
CA SER A 19 1.40 -2.15 -16.19
C SER A 19 0.56 -2.91 -17.23
N THR A 20 -0.27 -3.81 -16.80
CA THR A 20 -1.02 -4.87 -17.47
C THR A 20 -1.86 -4.51 -18.72
N LYS A 21 -2.33 -5.54 -19.46
CA LYS A 21 -3.13 -5.52 -20.70
C LYS A 21 -4.29 -4.49 -20.74
N THR A 22 -4.87 -4.18 -19.59
CA THR A 22 -5.91 -3.12 -19.44
C THR A 22 -5.38 -1.72 -19.70
N GLN A 23 -4.06 -1.55 -19.72
CA GLN A 23 -3.43 -0.28 -20.07
C GLN A 23 -3.16 -0.16 -21.56
N GLU A 24 -3.11 -1.28 -22.30
CA GLU A 24 -2.97 -1.25 -23.77
C GLU A 24 -4.19 -0.58 -24.42
N ASP A 25 -5.42 -0.88 -23.96
CA ASP A 25 -6.63 -0.23 -24.46
C ASP A 25 -6.66 1.28 -24.13
N LYS A 26 -6.10 1.66 -22.99
CA LYS A 26 -5.91 3.08 -22.63
C LYS A 26 -4.83 3.75 -23.45
N ILE A 27 -3.76 3.00 -23.80
CA ILE A 27 -2.69 3.47 -24.68
C ILE A 27 -3.24 3.70 -26.07
N GLU A 28 -4.02 2.78 -26.64
CA GLU A 28 -4.67 2.95 -27.94
C GLU A 28 -5.58 4.18 -27.97
N THR A 29 -6.38 4.38 -26.91
CA THR A 29 -7.22 5.58 -26.78
C THR A 29 -6.39 6.86 -26.66
N LEU A 30 -5.25 6.82 -25.97
CA LEU A 30 -4.33 7.95 -25.83
C LEU A 30 -3.49 8.17 -27.10
N GLU A 31 -3.16 7.14 -27.85
CA GLU A 31 -2.48 7.25 -29.14
C GLU A 31 -3.41 7.86 -30.19
N ASN A 32 -4.68 7.48 -30.20
CA ASN A 32 -5.71 8.12 -31.04
C ASN A 32 -5.90 9.59 -30.64
N LEU A 33 -5.98 9.88 -29.35
CA LEU A 33 -6.05 11.26 -28.85
C LEU A 33 -4.78 12.08 -29.17
N LYS A 34 -3.60 11.45 -29.14
CA LYS A 34 -2.33 12.07 -29.56
C LYS A 34 -2.36 12.39 -31.05
N GLN A 35 -2.89 11.49 -31.87
CA GLN A 35 -3.05 11.72 -33.33
C GLN A 35 -3.98 12.89 -33.56
N ASP A 36 -5.15 12.91 -32.93
CA ASP A 36 -6.12 14.00 -33.06
C ASP A 36 -5.55 15.36 -32.63
N ILE A 37 -4.77 15.36 -31.53
CA ILE A 37 -4.05 16.57 -31.05
C ILE A 37 -2.97 17.01 -32.03
N ASN A 38 -2.20 16.10 -32.64
CA ASN A 38 -1.16 16.42 -33.58
C ASN A 38 -1.75 16.96 -34.90
N ASP A 39 -2.84 16.35 -35.34
CA ASP A 39 -3.58 16.82 -36.54
C ASP A 39 -4.18 18.21 -36.29
N PHE A 40 -4.75 18.43 -35.10
CA PHE A 40 -5.24 19.74 -34.67
C PHE A 40 -4.11 20.78 -34.60
N ILE A 41 -2.95 20.44 -34.01
CA ILE A 41 -1.78 21.36 -33.98
C ILE A 41 -1.28 21.67 -35.39
N SER A 42 -1.27 20.68 -36.27
CA SER A 42 -0.85 20.88 -37.68
C SER A 42 -1.80 21.82 -38.45
N ASP A 43 -3.10 21.70 -38.17
CA ASP A 43 -4.11 22.60 -38.72
C ASP A 43 -4.01 24.02 -38.13
N VAL A 44 -3.69 24.14 -36.82
CA VAL A 44 -3.48 25.44 -36.15
C VAL A 44 -2.25 26.19 -36.69
N VAL A 45 -1.14 25.46 -36.93
CA VAL A 45 0.09 26.05 -37.51
C VAL A 45 -0.14 26.58 -38.93
N ARG A 46 -1.12 26.02 -39.63
CA ARG A 46 -1.48 26.43 -41.00
C ARG A 46 -2.36 27.67 -41.03
N ILE A 47 -3.00 28.04 -39.94
CA ILE A 47 -3.96 29.15 -39.86
C ILE A 47 -3.30 30.35 -39.18
N ASP A 48 -3.39 31.53 -39.80
CA ASP A 48 -2.77 32.79 -39.38
C ASP A 48 -3.13 33.24 -37.96
N GLY A 49 -2.30 34.09 -37.33
CA GLY A 49 -2.28 34.40 -35.87
C GLY A 49 -3.63 34.72 -35.22
N ASP A 50 -4.61 35.25 -35.93
CA ASP A 50 -5.96 35.55 -35.42
C ASP A 50 -6.77 34.27 -35.11
N ALA A 51 -6.47 33.16 -35.76
CA ALA A 51 -7.12 31.88 -35.52
C ALA A 51 -6.59 31.20 -34.26
N ALA A 52 -5.34 31.43 -33.89
CA ALA A 52 -4.73 30.86 -32.69
C ALA A 52 -5.40 31.40 -31.41
N GLU A 53 -5.77 32.68 -31.38
CA GLU A 53 -6.48 33.29 -30.25
C GLU A 53 -7.92 32.78 -30.14
N ALA A 54 -8.63 32.60 -31.26
CA ALA A 54 -9.98 32.06 -31.31
C ALA A 54 -10.00 30.57 -30.85
N ILE A 55 -8.98 29.80 -31.20
CA ILE A 55 -8.85 28.36 -30.81
C ILE A 55 -8.52 28.25 -29.33
N ASN A 56 -7.60 29.05 -28.78
CA ASN A 56 -7.30 29.07 -27.36
C ASN A 56 -8.54 29.44 -26.53
N LYS A 57 -9.30 30.41 -26.98
CA LYS A 57 -10.57 30.77 -26.35
C LYS A 57 -11.58 29.63 -26.41
N SER A 58 -11.70 28.97 -27.57
CA SER A 58 -12.60 27.80 -27.72
C SER A 58 -12.17 26.60 -26.85
N LYS A 59 -10.86 26.39 -26.69
CA LYS A 59 -10.28 25.38 -25.77
C LYS A 59 -10.60 25.72 -24.32
N ASP A 60 -10.41 26.96 -23.92
CA ASP A 60 -10.70 27.41 -22.54
C ASP A 60 -12.20 27.34 -22.25
N ASP A 61 -13.06 27.72 -23.21
CA ASP A 61 -14.51 27.57 -23.10
C ASP A 61 -14.93 26.08 -23.02
N PHE A 62 -14.25 25.22 -23.78
CA PHE A 62 -14.49 23.76 -23.73
C PHE A 62 -14.12 23.18 -22.33
N TYR A 63 -12.94 23.48 -21.82
CA TYR A 63 -12.52 22.99 -20.51
C TYR A 63 -13.29 23.64 -19.37
N ASN A 64 -13.70 24.89 -19.49
CA ASN A 64 -14.61 25.52 -18.51
C ASN A 64 -15.99 24.83 -18.48
N LYS A 65 -16.48 24.37 -19.64
CA LYS A 65 -17.76 23.67 -19.75
C LYS A 65 -17.68 22.21 -19.34
N TYR A 66 -16.51 21.57 -19.56
CA TYR A 66 -16.26 20.15 -19.31
C TYR A 66 -15.02 19.97 -18.44
N GLU A 67 -15.03 20.59 -17.26
CA GLU A 67 -13.91 20.61 -16.30
C GLU A 67 -13.38 19.20 -15.98
N TYR A 68 -14.28 18.18 -16.00
CA TYR A 68 -13.94 16.78 -15.79
C TYR A 68 -13.10 16.14 -16.92
N LEU A 69 -13.02 16.78 -18.08
CA LEU A 69 -12.19 16.33 -19.22
C LEU A 69 -10.83 17.04 -19.28
N THR A 70 -10.56 17.98 -18.37
CA THR A 70 -9.25 18.64 -18.31
C THR A 70 -8.20 17.63 -17.90
N PRO A 71 -7.23 17.28 -18.78
CA PRO A 71 -6.19 16.32 -18.44
C PRO A 71 -5.36 16.82 -17.27
N GLU A 72 -4.98 15.92 -16.34
CA GLU A 72 -4.12 16.25 -15.20
C GLU A 72 -2.77 16.86 -15.62
N CYS A 73 -2.30 16.56 -16.85
CA CYS A 73 -1.08 17.14 -17.42
C CYS A 73 -1.21 18.61 -17.77
N GLU A 74 -2.42 19.11 -18.11
CA GLU A 74 -2.67 20.52 -18.45
C GLU A 74 -2.91 21.41 -17.23
N LYS A 75 -3.22 20.81 -16.07
CA LYS A 75 -3.31 21.58 -14.83
C LYS A 75 -1.95 22.16 -14.47
N SER A 76 -1.88 23.46 -14.28
CA SER A 76 -0.67 24.11 -13.78
C SER A 76 -0.28 23.56 -12.40
N ARG A 77 1.02 23.67 -12.03
CA ARG A 77 1.47 23.30 -10.68
C ARG A 77 0.69 24.04 -9.59
N TRP A 78 0.25 25.25 -9.88
CA TRP A 78 -0.52 26.07 -8.97
C TRP A 78 -1.97 25.59 -8.82
N GLU A 79 -2.61 25.16 -9.90
CA GLU A 79 -3.96 24.57 -9.86
C GLU A 79 -3.95 23.24 -9.10
N LYS A 80 -2.99 22.37 -9.39
CA LYS A 80 -2.78 21.11 -8.61
C LYS A 80 -2.55 21.37 -7.12
N PHE A 81 -1.76 22.40 -6.81
CA PHE A 81 -1.55 22.83 -5.43
C PHE A 81 -2.84 23.38 -4.81
N LYS A 82 -3.62 24.18 -5.55
CA LYS A 82 -4.89 24.76 -5.11
C LYS A 82 -5.95 23.67 -4.86
N ASP A 83 -6.05 22.70 -5.77
CA ASP A 83 -6.94 21.52 -5.60
C ASP A 83 -6.51 20.68 -4.39
N GLY A 84 -5.21 20.50 -4.20
CA GLY A 84 -4.66 19.86 -3.01
C GLY A 84 -4.99 20.60 -1.72
N CYS A 85 -4.80 21.92 -1.70
CA CYS A 85 -5.15 22.78 -0.56
C CYS A 85 -6.66 22.75 -0.26
N LYS A 86 -7.52 22.75 -1.29
CA LYS A 86 -8.97 22.65 -1.10
C LYS A 86 -9.35 21.31 -0.46
N LYS A 87 -8.84 20.19 -0.97
CA LYS A 87 -9.05 18.84 -0.39
C LYS A 87 -8.56 18.76 1.05
N VAL A 88 -7.37 19.31 1.34
CA VAL A 88 -6.83 19.39 2.70
C VAL A 88 -7.71 20.27 3.58
N GLY A 89 -8.21 21.41 3.08
CA GLY A 89 -9.09 22.31 3.81
C GLY A 89 -10.43 21.66 4.15
N GLU A 90 -11.06 20.98 3.20
CA GLU A 90 -12.29 20.21 3.40
C GLU A 90 -12.06 19.10 4.45
N TRP A 91 -10.96 18.36 4.30
CA TRP A 91 -10.58 17.34 5.26
C TRP A 91 -10.33 17.92 6.67
N CYS A 92 -9.57 19.03 6.79
CA CYS A 92 -9.34 19.71 8.07
C CYS A 92 -10.66 20.16 8.73
N LYS A 93 -11.64 20.57 7.92
CA LYS A 93 -12.96 20.97 8.41
C LYS A 93 -13.77 19.78 8.94
N GLU A 94 -13.64 18.61 8.33
CA GLU A 94 -14.29 17.38 8.78
C GLU A 94 -13.62 16.77 10.00
N HIS A 95 -12.27 16.87 10.09
CA HIS A 95 -11.44 16.20 11.09
C HIS A 95 -10.76 17.16 12.07
N TRP A 96 -11.37 18.34 12.30
CA TRP A 96 -10.76 19.35 13.17
C TRP A 96 -10.54 18.85 14.61
N LYS A 97 -11.41 17.94 15.09
CA LYS A 97 -11.29 17.35 16.43
C LYS A 97 -10.03 16.49 16.56
N GLU A 98 -9.77 15.64 15.55
CA GLU A 98 -8.57 14.80 15.47
C GLU A 98 -7.31 15.66 15.37
N ILE A 99 -7.36 16.74 14.59
CA ILE A 99 -6.24 17.70 14.49
C ILE A 99 -5.97 18.33 15.84
N VAL A 100 -6.97 18.77 16.56
CA VAL A 100 -6.84 19.35 17.91
C VAL A 100 -6.26 18.33 18.88
N ILE A 101 -6.69 17.06 18.81
CA ILE A 101 -6.12 15.97 19.63
C ILE A 101 -4.64 15.78 19.33
N VAL A 102 -4.27 15.75 18.04
CA VAL A 102 -2.85 15.61 17.64
C VAL A 102 -2.01 16.77 18.13
N ILE A 103 -2.49 18.01 17.93
CA ILE A 103 -1.78 19.21 18.43
C ILE A 103 -1.68 19.17 19.96
N GLY A 104 -2.75 18.81 20.64
CA GLY A 104 -2.75 18.64 22.10
C GLY A 104 -1.75 17.59 22.57
N ALA A 105 -1.69 16.45 21.89
CA ALA A 105 -0.70 15.40 22.19
C ALA A 105 0.74 15.88 21.98
N VAL A 106 1.02 16.63 20.92
CA VAL A 106 2.36 17.24 20.70
C VAL A 106 2.72 18.18 21.85
N LEU A 107 1.80 19.05 22.26
CA LEU A 107 2.03 19.98 23.35
C LEU A 107 2.25 19.25 24.68
N ILE A 108 1.48 18.21 24.97
CA ILE A 108 1.64 17.38 26.18
C ILE A 108 2.99 16.67 26.16
N ILE A 109 3.38 16.05 25.06
CA ILE A 109 4.69 15.38 24.92
C ILE A 109 5.83 16.40 25.10
N THR A 110 5.71 17.56 24.49
CA THR A 110 6.70 18.64 24.66
C THR A 110 6.80 19.06 26.12
N ALA A 111 5.68 19.23 26.81
CA ALA A 111 5.66 19.55 28.23
C ALA A 111 6.28 18.45 29.11
N ILE A 112 5.98 17.16 28.81
CA ILE A 112 6.58 16.01 29.50
C ILE A 112 8.09 15.95 29.28
N VAL A 113 8.57 16.22 28.07
CA VAL A 113 10.03 16.26 27.77
C VAL A 113 10.71 17.38 28.54
N ILE A 114 10.11 18.57 28.56
CA ILE A 114 10.66 19.72 29.31
C ILE A 114 10.68 19.45 30.83
N THR A 115 9.55 18.92 31.36
CA THR A 115 9.49 18.58 32.81
C THR A 115 10.38 17.39 33.13
N GLY A 116 10.48 16.40 32.26
CA GLY A 116 11.41 15.28 32.40
C GLY A 116 12.87 15.72 32.49
N PHE A 117 13.26 16.66 31.64
CA PHE A 117 14.61 17.27 31.71
C PHE A 117 14.88 17.95 33.05
N THR A 118 13.95 18.79 33.52
CA THR A 118 14.11 19.53 34.78
C THR A 118 14.08 18.62 36.02
N SER A 119 13.43 17.46 35.93
CA SER A 119 13.34 16.50 37.02
C SER A 119 14.48 15.46 37.01
N LEU A 120 14.96 15.10 35.82
CA LEU A 120 15.96 14.06 35.64
C LEU A 120 17.37 14.46 36.11
N VAL A 121 17.77 15.72 35.91
CA VAL A 121 19.08 16.22 36.34
C VAL A 121 19.23 16.14 37.87
N PRO A 122 18.31 16.67 38.69
CA PRO A 122 18.36 16.49 40.15
C PRO A 122 18.38 15.05 40.61
N LEU A 123 17.55 14.20 40.00
CA LEU A 123 17.49 12.78 40.34
C LEU A 123 18.81 12.06 40.06
N LEU A 124 19.41 12.24 38.88
CA LEU A 124 20.70 11.64 38.54
C LEU A 124 21.84 12.16 39.40
N THR A 125 21.78 13.43 39.79
CA THR A 125 22.75 14.02 40.73
C THR A 125 22.59 13.42 42.12
N PHE A 126 21.36 13.22 42.59
CA PHE A 126 21.06 12.52 43.85
C PHE A 126 21.60 11.08 43.87
N LEU A 127 21.57 10.41 42.70
CA LEU A 127 22.14 9.07 42.52
C LEU A 127 23.68 9.05 42.38
N GLY A 128 24.35 10.19 42.57
CA GLY A 128 25.81 10.26 42.63
C GLY A 128 26.50 10.63 41.31
N LEU A 129 25.75 11.00 40.26
CA LEU A 129 26.37 11.52 39.04
C LEU A 129 26.80 12.98 39.23
N SER A 130 27.95 13.37 38.64
CA SER A 130 28.30 14.78 38.58
C SER A 130 27.26 15.58 37.79
N VAL A 131 27.01 16.83 38.16
CA VAL A 131 26.03 17.71 37.49
C VAL A 131 26.24 17.76 35.96
N LYS A 132 27.50 17.84 35.50
CA LYS A 132 27.81 17.84 34.06
C LYS A 132 27.37 16.56 33.39
N LEU A 133 27.63 15.39 33.95
CA LEU A 133 27.26 14.09 33.41
C LEU A 133 25.73 13.90 33.46
N ALA A 134 25.11 14.26 34.58
CA ALA A 134 23.63 14.21 34.73
C ALA A 134 22.96 15.11 33.69
N THR A 135 23.49 16.29 33.41
CA THR A 135 22.94 17.17 32.34
C THR A 135 23.09 16.54 30.97
N VAL A 136 24.27 16.01 30.61
CA VAL A 136 24.48 15.37 29.30
C VAL A 136 23.52 14.18 29.12
N VAL A 137 23.42 13.30 30.11
CA VAL A 137 22.49 12.14 30.05
C VAL A 137 21.05 12.62 29.91
N SER A 138 20.61 13.61 30.67
CA SER A 138 19.26 14.14 30.61
C SER A 138 18.93 14.76 29.25
N VAL A 139 19.83 15.57 28.68
CA VAL A 139 19.66 16.17 27.33
C VAL A 139 19.56 15.06 26.28
N THR A 140 20.41 14.04 26.39
CA THR A 140 20.41 12.94 25.42
C THR A 140 19.11 12.13 25.51
N VAL A 141 18.67 11.72 26.68
CA VAL A 141 17.44 10.94 26.89
C VAL A 141 16.21 11.73 26.46
N CYS A 142 16.09 12.99 26.90
CA CYS A 142 14.95 13.83 26.52
C CYS A 142 14.96 14.16 25.03
N GLY A 143 16.13 14.38 24.42
CA GLY A 143 16.27 14.60 22.99
C GLY A 143 15.84 13.38 22.16
N ILE A 144 16.25 12.17 22.56
CA ILE A 144 15.82 10.92 21.90
C ILE A 144 14.30 10.73 22.05
N ALA A 145 13.76 10.95 23.25
CA ALA A 145 12.32 10.83 23.50
C ALA A 145 11.52 11.84 22.65
N PHE A 146 11.99 13.07 22.54
CA PHE A 146 11.35 14.11 21.70
C PHE A 146 11.38 13.73 20.21
N LEU A 147 12.53 13.28 19.69
CA LEU A 147 12.66 12.85 18.31
C LEU A 147 11.76 11.66 18.01
N ALA A 148 11.76 10.62 18.85
CA ALA A 148 10.92 9.45 18.69
C ALA A 148 9.43 9.82 18.69
N SER A 149 9.01 10.69 19.59
CA SER A 149 7.63 11.16 19.68
C SER A 149 7.23 11.99 18.46
N SER A 150 8.12 12.85 17.97
CA SER A 150 7.89 13.68 16.78
C SER A 150 7.75 12.83 15.51
N ILE A 151 8.59 11.81 15.36
CA ILE A 151 8.54 10.86 14.24
C ILE A 151 7.22 10.07 14.29
N TYR A 152 6.83 9.57 15.46
CA TYR A 152 5.57 8.85 15.66
C TYR A 152 4.37 9.72 15.28
N LEU A 153 4.34 10.96 15.74
CA LEU A 153 3.24 11.89 15.46
C LEU A 153 3.16 12.30 13.99
N LEU A 154 4.30 12.39 13.29
CA LEU A 154 4.31 12.67 11.85
C LEU A 154 3.60 11.57 11.03
N GLY A 155 3.55 10.35 11.54
CA GLY A 155 2.83 9.26 10.91
C GLY A 155 1.32 9.52 10.73
N TYR A 156 0.67 10.23 11.64
CA TYR A 156 -0.77 10.49 11.54
C TYR A 156 -1.17 11.36 10.35
N PRO A 157 -0.60 12.57 10.15
CA PRO A 157 -0.93 13.37 8.97
C PRO A 157 -0.59 12.65 7.66
N LEU A 158 0.49 11.88 7.60
CA LEU A 158 0.83 11.09 6.40
C LEU A 158 -0.20 10.01 6.09
N ASN A 159 -0.74 9.33 7.10
CA ASN A 159 -1.81 8.36 6.90
C ASN A 159 -3.07 9.01 6.32
N ILE A 160 -3.41 10.19 6.81
CA ILE A 160 -4.54 10.98 6.35
C ILE A 160 -4.35 11.42 4.91
N LEU A 161 -3.20 12.00 4.59
CA LEU A 161 -2.84 12.36 3.23
C LEU A 161 -2.86 11.12 2.31
N GLY A 162 -2.36 9.98 2.78
CA GLY A 162 -2.42 8.71 2.05
C GLY A 162 -3.84 8.26 1.72
N LYS A 163 -4.80 8.46 2.63
CA LYS A 163 -6.22 8.17 2.38
C LYS A 163 -6.83 9.14 1.38
N ILE A 164 -6.57 10.45 1.53
CA ILE A 164 -7.10 11.50 0.64
C ILE A 164 -6.60 11.31 -0.80
N PHE A 165 -5.30 11.06 -0.96
CA PHE A 165 -4.66 10.89 -2.27
C PHE A 165 -4.68 9.44 -2.77
N LYS A 166 -5.34 8.51 -2.06
CA LYS A 166 -5.35 7.07 -2.36
C LYS A 166 -3.92 6.52 -2.59
N SER A 167 -2.97 6.97 -1.77
CA SER A 167 -1.56 6.60 -1.87
C SER A 167 -1.18 5.56 -0.83
N ASP A 168 -0.93 4.34 -1.28
CA ASP A 168 -0.35 3.23 -0.52
C ASP A 168 1.04 3.60 0.06
N THR A 169 1.86 4.29 -0.73
CA THR A 169 3.19 4.75 -0.30
C THR A 169 3.12 5.64 0.93
N LEU A 170 2.24 6.66 0.94
CA LEU A 170 2.08 7.54 2.10
C LEU A 170 1.56 6.80 3.33
N LYS A 171 0.62 5.87 3.13
CA LYS A 171 0.09 5.03 4.21
C LYS A 171 1.14 4.08 4.78
N THR A 172 1.95 3.46 3.92
CA THR A 172 3.06 2.59 4.33
C THR A 172 4.15 3.36 5.09
N ILE A 173 4.55 4.55 4.61
CA ILE A 173 5.48 5.42 5.34
C ILE A 173 4.89 5.81 6.70
N SER A 174 3.62 6.19 6.74
CA SER A 174 2.90 6.50 7.97
C SER A 174 2.95 5.35 8.98
N PHE A 175 2.65 4.13 8.51
CA PHE A 175 2.73 2.94 9.36
C PHE A 175 4.15 2.73 9.88
N GLY A 176 5.16 2.84 9.00
CA GLY A 176 6.57 2.70 9.36
C GLY A 176 7.03 3.68 10.44
N LEU A 177 6.61 4.93 10.36
CA LEU A 177 6.93 5.95 11.36
C LEU A 177 6.26 5.68 12.71
N ARG A 178 5.05 5.14 12.71
CA ARG A 178 4.32 4.81 13.94
C ARG A 178 4.74 3.48 14.57
N HIS A 179 5.20 2.54 13.76
CA HIS A 179 5.55 1.18 14.18
C HIS A 179 6.91 0.74 13.61
N PRO A 180 8.02 1.44 13.92
CA PRO A 180 9.29 1.23 13.23
C PRO A 180 9.85 -0.19 13.42
N ILE A 181 9.75 -0.76 14.61
CA ILE A 181 10.25 -2.12 14.91
C ILE A 181 9.42 -3.17 14.14
N ILE A 182 8.10 -3.03 14.16
CA ILE A 182 7.19 -3.94 13.45
C ILE A 182 7.46 -3.86 11.94
N SER A 183 7.60 -2.65 11.40
CA SER A 183 7.88 -2.43 9.98
C SER A 183 9.20 -3.06 9.52
N LEU A 184 10.24 -3.02 10.37
CA LEU A 184 11.51 -3.70 10.08
C LEU A 184 11.34 -5.23 10.02
N GLN A 185 10.53 -5.82 10.90
CA GLN A 185 10.27 -7.27 10.91
C GLN A 185 9.37 -7.70 9.75
N ILE A 186 8.35 -6.90 9.40
CA ILE A 186 7.53 -7.14 8.21
C ILE A 186 8.43 -7.06 6.97
N GLY A 187 9.18 -5.97 6.85
CA GLY A 187 10.14 -5.73 5.77
C GLY A 187 9.50 -5.56 4.41
N LYS A 188 10.34 -5.42 3.39
CA LYS A 188 9.94 -5.40 1.97
C LYS A 188 10.30 -6.73 1.33
N VAL A 189 9.47 -7.21 0.41
CA VAL A 189 9.77 -8.39 -0.41
C VAL A 189 11.09 -8.19 -1.15
N LYS A 190 12.02 -9.14 -1.01
CA LYS A 190 13.33 -9.18 -1.67
C LYS A 190 13.56 -10.59 -2.21
N PRO A 191 13.01 -10.91 -3.37
CA PRO A 191 13.23 -12.24 -3.97
C PRO A 191 14.71 -12.46 -4.31
N GLY A 192 15.14 -13.71 -4.26
CA GLY A 192 16.49 -14.12 -4.68
C GLY A 192 17.62 -13.88 -3.68
N VAL A 193 17.34 -13.34 -2.50
CA VAL A 193 18.33 -13.17 -1.42
C VAL A 193 17.89 -13.92 -0.16
N GLY A 194 18.85 -14.30 0.70
CA GLY A 194 18.61 -14.99 1.97
C GLY A 194 17.88 -14.15 3.05
N ASN A 195 17.07 -13.18 2.63
CA ASN A 195 16.31 -12.31 3.53
C ASN A 195 15.11 -13.06 4.11
N THR A 196 14.92 -12.97 5.42
CA THR A 196 13.93 -13.75 6.19
C THR A 196 12.86 -12.86 6.85
N ASN A 197 12.60 -11.65 6.34
CA ASN A 197 11.49 -10.86 6.82
C ASN A 197 10.13 -11.48 6.43
N ILE A 198 9.07 -11.11 7.15
CA ILE A 198 7.75 -11.73 6.99
C ILE A 198 7.23 -11.62 5.56
N SER A 199 7.38 -10.45 4.91
CA SER A 199 6.91 -10.25 3.53
C SER A 199 7.63 -11.15 2.53
N THR A 200 8.95 -11.32 2.70
CA THR A 200 9.73 -12.20 1.82
C THR A 200 9.42 -13.67 2.06
N ASN A 201 9.26 -14.07 3.33
CA ASN A 201 8.85 -15.43 3.69
C ASN A 201 7.48 -15.75 3.11
N ALA A 202 6.50 -14.85 3.27
CA ALA A 202 5.16 -15.06 2.71
C ALA A 202 5.19 -15.27 1.20
N SER A 203 6.01 -14.51 0.48
CA SER A 203 6.20 -14.71 -0.96
C SER A 203 6.83 -16.06 -1.29
N ARG A 204 7.80 -16.54 -0.49
CA ARG A 204 8.43 -17.86 -0.73
C ARG A 204 7.45 -19.00 -0.51
N PHE A 205 6.71 -19.00 0.60
CA PHE A 205 5.70 -20.04 0.86
C PHE A 205 4.66 -20.07 -0.26
N ALA A 206 4.13 -18.90 -0.68
CA ALA A 206 3.15 -18.83 -1.75
C ALA A 206 3.67 -19.37 -3.08
N ASN A 207 4.93 -19.11 -3.42
CA ASN A 207 5.56 -19.58 -4.67
C ASN A 207 6.07 -21.02 -4.58
N ALA A 208 6.07 -21.65 -3.41
CA ALA A 208 6.50 -23.04 -3.26
C ALA A 208 5.37 -24.03 -3.52
N PHE A 209 4.11 -23.62 -3.36
CA PHE A 209 2.95 -24.47 -3.56
C PHE A 209 2.58 -24.57 -5.05
N ASP A 210 1.90 -25.67 -5.41
CA ASP A 210 1.45 -25.95 -6.78
C ASP A 210 0.09 -25.28 -7.06
N PHE A 211 0.07 -23.95 -6.99
CA PHE A 211 -1.12 -23.17 -7.33
C PHE A 211 -1.22 -22.98 -8.85
N GLU A 212 -2.43 -22.93 -9.36
CA GLU A 212 -2.68 -22.51 -10.73
C GLU A 212 -2.22 -21.07 -10.92
N ASP A 213 -1.67 -20.75 -12.09
CA ASP A 213 -1.06 -19.44 -12.37
C ASP A 213 0.11 -19.07 -11.44
N ASN A 214 1.17 -19.88 -11.52
CA ASN A 214 2.39 -19.77 -10.70
C ASN A 214 3.17 -18.43 -10.86
N ASP A 215 2.62 -17.47 -11.61
CA ASP A 215 3.28 -16.20 -11.96
C ASP A 215 3.22 -15.13 -10.86
N ALA A 216 2.62 -15.41 -9.69
CA ALA A 216 2.40 -14.45 -8.61
C ALA A 216 1.71 -13.14 -9.08
N GLN A 217 0.90 -13.23 -10.13
CA GLN A 217 0.19 -12.10 -10.74
C GLN A 217 -0.93 -11.59 -9.85
N GLU A 218 -1.33 -10.34 -10.12
CA GLU A 218 -2.51 -9.73 -9.52
C GLU A 218 -3.74 -10.65 -9.65
N GLY A 219 -4.45 -10.86 -8.55
CA GLY A 219 -5.67 -11.67 -8.51
C GLY A 219 -5.49 -13.19 -8.56
N SER A 220 -4.26 -13.71 -8.65
CA SER A 220 -3.95 -15.15 -8.72
C SER A 220 -4.12 -15.87 -7.38
N GLU A 221 -4.13 -17.22 -7.42
CA GLU A 221 -4.10 -18.06 -6.22
C GLU A 221 -2.85 -17.82 -5.36
N VAL A 222 -1.69 -17.64 -6.01
CA VAL A 222 -0.42 -17.31 -5.33
C VAL A 222 -0.55 -16.00 -4.58
N ASN A 223 -1.16 -14.97 -5.19
CA ASN A 223 -1.42 -13.70 -4.54
C ASN A 223 -2.39 -13.83 -3.37
N ALA A 224 -3.47 -14.56 -3.55
CA ALA A 224 -4.50 -14.80 -2.52
C ALA A 224 -3.91 -15.50 -1.28
N PHE A 225 -3.14 -16.58 -1.49
CA PHE A 225 -2.45 -17.27 -0.40
C PHE A 225 -1.42 -16.35 0.29
N ARG A 226 -0.60 -15.64 -0.48
CA ARG A 226 0.42 -14.73 0.04
C ARG A 226 -0.17 -13.67 0.97
N HIS A 227 -1.25 -13.00 0.56
CA HIS A 227 -1.93 -11.97 1.35
C HIS A 227 -2.57 -12.55 2.61
N THR A 228 -3.28 -13.67 2.49
CA THR A 228 -3.88 -14.36 3.65
C THR A 228 -2.83 -14.77 4.66
N PHE A 229 -1.76 -15.42 4.22
CA PHE A 229 -0.69 -15.91 5.08
C PHE A 229 0.11 -14.77 5.73
N TRP A 230 0.46 -13.76 4.95
CA TRP A 230 1.18 -12.58 5.41
C TRP A 230 0.44 -11.88 6.55
N ILE A 231 -0.86 -11.60 6.37
CA ILE A 231 -1.70 -10.97 7.39
C ILE A 231 -1.96 -11.91 8.56
N SER A 232 -2.03 -13.22 8.35
CA SER A 232 -2.16 -14.19 9.45
C SER A 232 -0.96 -14.13 10.39
N ILE A 233 0.28 -14.10 9.87
CA ILE A 233 1.50 -13.96 10.67
C ILE A 233 1.50 -12.63 11.43
N ILE A 234 1.19 -11.52 10.76
CA ILE A 234 1.18 -10.19 11.36
C ILE A 234 0.16 -10.12 12.49
N THR A 235 -1.03 -10.65 12.26
CA THR A 235 -2.11 -10.64 13.24
C THR A 235 -1.80 -11.53 14.43
N SER A 236 -1.24 -12.73 14.23
CA SER A 236 -0.85 -13.62 15.33
C SER A 236 0.23 -13.01 16.24
N LYS A 237 1.15 -12.24 15.66
CA LYS A 237 2.27 -11.61 16.39
C LYS A 237 1.90 -10.32 17.11
N TRP A 238 1.08 -9.47 16.50
CA TRP A 238 0.84 -8.10 17.00
C TRP A 238 -0.64 -7.73 17.13
N GLY A 239 -1.52 -8.69 16.92
CA GLY A 239 -2.96 -8.50 17.07
C GLY A 239 -3.66 -7.95 15.84
N GLU A 240 -4.99 -8.05 15.86
CA GLU A 240 -5.88 -7.72 14.72
C GLU A 240 -5.73 -6.27 14.25
N ASN A 241 -5.56 -5.32 15.19
CA ASN A 241 -5.45 -3.90 14.85
C ASN A 241 -4.20 -3.60 14.00
N ILE A 242 -3.09 -4.24 14.30
CA ILE A 242 -1.86 -4.10 13.49
C ILE A 242 -2.06 -4.78 12.14
N GLY A 243 -2.63 -5.99 12.08
CA GLY A 243 -2.97 -6.66 10.83
C GLY A 243 -3.87 -5.81 9.93
N LEU A 244 -4.89 -5.16 10.50
CA LEU A 244 -5.77 -4.25 9.78
C LEU A 244 -5.03 -3.02 9.25
N GLN A 245 -4.19 -2.37 10.06
CA GLN A 245 -3.43 -1.20 9.65
C GLN A 245 -2.45 -1.52 8.52
N VAL A 246 -1.77 -2.66 8.60
CA VAL A 246 -0.82 -3.11 7.59
C VAL A 246 -1.53 -3.45 6.28
N GLY A 247 -2.60 -4.25 6.30
CA GLY A 247 -3.40 -4.57 5.12
C GLY A 247 -3.92 -3.31 4.44
N ASN A 248 -4.53 -2.40 5.21
CA ASN A 248 -5.05 -1.14 4.68
C ASN A 248 -3.97 -0.19 4.16
N ALA A 249 -2.74 -0.26 4.68
CA ALA A 249 -1.64 0.57 4.19
C ALA A 249 -1.15 0.13 2.81
N HIS A 250 -1.30 -1.15 2.48
CA HIS A 250 -0.91 -1.72 1.19
C HIS A 250 -1.87 -1.35 0.05
N GLU A 251 -3.16 -1.13 0.36
CA GLU A 251 -4.19 -0.93 -0.65
C GLU A 251 -4.44 0.55 -0.93
N LYS A 252 -4.58 0.93 -2.20
CA LYS A 252 -4.88 2.33 -2.60
C LYS A 252 -6.23 2.78 -2.04
N ASN A 253 -7.29 1.99 -2.23
CA ASN A 253 -8.61 2.23 -1.66
C ASN A 253 -8.99 1.15 -0.64
N GLN A 254 -8.72 1.41 0.64
CA GLN A 254 -9.04 0.49 1.74
C GLN A 254 -10.55 0.26 1.96
N ASN A 255 -11.41 1.04 1.31
CA ASN A 255 -12.86 1.00 1.52
C ASN A 255 -13.60 0.31 0.36
N VAL A 256 -12.91 -0.14 -0.69
CA VAL A 256 -13.56 -0.66 -1.90
C VAL A 256 -14.57 -1.78 -1.62
N ILE A 257 -14.27 -2.69 -0.69
CA ILE A 257 -15.17 -3.78 -0.31
C ILE A 257 -16.42 -3.32 0.46
N HIS A 258 -16.42 -2.10 1.01
CA HIS A 258 -17.56 -1.50 1.69
C HIS A 258 -18.35 -0.56 0.77
N GLU A 259 -17.72 -0.02 -0.26
CA GLU A 259 -18.35 0.86 -1.25
C GLU A 259 -19.20 0.08 -2.27
N ILE A 260 -18.89 -1.19 -2.50
CA ILE A 260 -19.58 -2.07 -3.43
C ILE A 260 -20.61 -2.93 -2.67
N LYS A 261 -21.90 -2.78 -3.00
CA LYS A 261 -23.01 -3.44 -2.28
C LYS A 261 -22.92 -4.97 -2.33
N ASP A 262 -22.55 -5.53 -3.49
CA ASP A 262 -22.35 -6.97 -3.68
C ASP A 262 -21.06 -7.19 -4.47
N ILE A 263 -20.01 -7.45 -3.75
CA ILE A 263 -18.66 -7.54 -4.29
C ILE A 263 -18.47 -8.75 -5.22
N TYR A 264 -19.18 -9.85 -4.98
CA TYR A 264 -19.06 -11.07 -5.78
C TYR A 264 -19.87 -11.02 -7.09
N SER A 265 -20.88 -10.16 -7.16
CA SER A 265 -21.63 -9.92 -8.40
C SER A 265 -21.09 -8.71 -9.17
N HIS A 266 -20.13 -7.99 -8.59
CA HIS A 266 -19.58 -6.80 -9.21
C HIS A 266 -18.63 -7.15 -10.35
N ARG A 267 -18.75 -6.40 -11.46
CA ARG A 267 -17.90 -6.54 -12.65
C ARG A 267 -16.92 -5.38 -12.70
N PHE A 268 -15.68 -5.68 -12.41
CA PHE A 268 -14.58 -4.71 -12.45
C PHE A 268 -14.14 -4.50 -13.91
N LYS A 269 -13.76 -3.26 -14.23
CA LYS A 269 -13.26 -2.92 -15.57
C LYS A 269 -11.78 -3.24 -15.73
N THR A 270 -11.02 -3.29 -14.64
CA THR A 270 -9.58 -3.53 -14.65
C THR A 270 -9.21 -4.63 -13.68
N LEU A 271 -8.18 -5.41 -14.03
CA LEU A 271 -7.61 -6.43 -13.15
C LEU A 271 -7.16 -5.80 -11.81
N GLY A 272 -6.45 -4.66 -11.84
CA GLY A 272 -5.95 -4.02 -10.62
C GLY A 272 -7.04 -3.53 -9.65
N ASP A 273 -8.24 -3.15 -10.14
CA ASP A 273 -9.36 -2.80 -9.26
C ASP A 273 -9.97 -4.06 -8.60
N ALA A 274 -10.03 -5.17 -9.35
CA ALA A 274 -10.50 -6.46 -8.84
C ALA A 274 -9.50 -7.05 -7.84
N ASP A 275 -8.20 -7.01 -8.17
CA ASP A 275 -7.10 -7.47 -7.31
C ASP A 275 -7.10 -6.75 -5.96
N GLN A 276 -7.18 -5.42 -5.97
CA GLN A 276 -7.28 -4.63 -4.74
C GLN A 276 -8.43 -5.07 -3.83
N ALA A 277 -9.59 -5.40 -4.42
CA ALA A 277 -10.73 -5.88 -3.65
C ALA A 277 -10.49 -7.31 -3.12
N VAL A 278 -9.88 -8.18 -3.92
CA VAL A 278 -9.49 -9.54 -3.53
C VAL A 278 -8.46 -9.50 -2.40
N ASP A 279 -7.46 -8.65 -2.48
CA ASP A 279 -6.43 -8.51 -1.45
C ASP A 279 -7.05 -8.08 -0.11
N LEU A 280 -7.98 -7.12 -0.11
CA LEU A 280 -8.71 -6.73 1.10
C LEU A 280 -9.57 -7.87 1.67
N LEU A 281 -10.26 -8.64 0.82
CA LEU A 281 -11.05 -9.79 1.26
C LEU A 281 -10.16 -10.89 1.87
N ASN A 282 -9.04 -11.21 1.24
CA ASN A 282 -8.08 -12.18 1.75
C ASN A 282 -7.35 -11.67 3.00
N ASN A 283 -7.11 -10.37 3.13
CA ASN A 283 -6.62 -9.76 4.36
C ASN A 283 -7.63 -9.90 5.52
N VAL A 284 -8.96 -9.87 5.26
CA VAL A 284 -9.98 -10.19 6.28
C VAL A 284 -9.81 -11.63 6.75
N ILE A 285 -9.72 -12.59 5.82
CA ILE A 285 -9.51 -14.01 6.14
C ILE A 285 -8.22 -14.20 6.95
N GLY A 286 -7.13 -13.57 6.51
CA GLY A 286 -5.84 -13.63 7.22
C GLY A 286 -5.93 -13.13 8.66
N ARG A 287 -6.67 -12.06 8.93
CA ARG A 287 -6.90 -11.58 10.30
C ARG A 287 -7.69 -12.60 11.13
N GLU A 288 -8.73 -13.21 10.58
CA GLU A 288 -9.51 -14.22 11.30
C GLU A 288 -8.65 -15.45 11.68
N ILE A 289 -7.82 -15.93 10.74
CA ILE A 289 -6.87 -17.02 11.02
C ILE A 289 -5.86 -16.58 12.08
N GLY A 290 -5.27 -15.39 11.94
CA GLY A 290 -4.27 -14.88 12.87
C GLY A 290 -4.78 -14.69 14.29
N LYS A 291 -6.05 -14.25 14.47
CA LYS A 291 -6.70 -14.08 15.80
C LYS A 291 -6.78 -15.40 16.58
N THR A 292 -6.97 -16.51 15.89
CA THR A 292 -7.09 -17.86 16.49
C THR A 292 -5.76 -18.59 16.54
N THR A 293 -4.67 -17.94 16.18
CA THR A 293 -3.32 -18.52 16.11
C THR A 293 -2.47 -18.04 17.28
N SER A 294 -1.78 -18.96 17.96
CA SER A 294 -0.85 -18.61 19.04
C SER A 294 0.29 -17.73 18.52
N ILE A 295 0.77 -16.80 19.35
CA ILE A 295 1.95 -15.99 19.06
C ILE A 295 3.22 -16.84 18.86
N ASP A 296 3.27 -18.01 19.46
CA ASP A 296 4.39 -18.96 19.38
C ASP A 296 4.30 -19.91 18.18
N SER A 297 3.22 -19.82 17.37
CA SER A 297 3.07 -20.64 16.17
C SER A 297 4.16 -20.32 15.17
N THR A 298 4.72 -21.36 14.57
CA THR A 298 5.73 -21.23 13.50
C THR A 298 5.11 -20.73 12.21
N SER A 299 5.94 -20.30 11.25
CA SER A 299 5.45 -19.94 9.92
C SER A 299 4.78 -21.13 9.23
N LYS A 300 5.31 -22.35 9.40
CA LYS A 300 4.72 -23.59 8.85
C LYS A 300 3.34 -23.89 9.46
N ASP A 301 3.18 -23.73 10.80
CA ASP A 301 1.88 -23.90 11.45
C ASP A 301 0.83 -22.94 10.88
N ILE A 302 1.21 -21.69 10.66
CA ILE A 302 0.31 -20.68 10.09
C ILE A 302 0.02 -20.97 8.61
N ALA A 303 1.03 -21.37 7.81
CA ALA A 303 0.84 -21.75 6.43
C ALA A 303 -0.12 -22.95 6.30
N LYS A 304 0.03 -23.95 7.19
CA LYS A 304 -0.91 -25.08 7.25
C LYS A 304 -2.34 -24.62 7.52
N LYS A 305 -2.57 -23.73 8.48
CA LYS A 305 -3.91 -23.19 8.77
C LYS A 305 -4.51 -22.45 7.57
N VAL A 306 -3.68 -21.75 6.80
CA VAL A 306 -4.13 -21.06 5.58
C VAL A 306 -4.49 -22.08 4.48
N LEU A 307 -3.69 -23.15 4.31
CA LEU A 307 -4.03 -24.25 3.39
C LEU A 307 -5.32 -24.97 3.83
N ASP A 308 -5.47 -25.28 5.12
CA ASP A 308 -6.68 -25.88 5.69
C ASP A 308 -7.91 -25.00 5.40
N TYR A 309 -7.78 -23.69 5.56
CA TYR A 309 -8.84 -22.73 5.25
C TYR A 309 -9.12 -22.69 3.75
N TYR A 310 -8.07 -22.65 2.92
CA TYR A 310 -8.21 -22.63 1.47
C TYR A 310 -8.96 -23.87 0.96
N TYR A 311 -8.59 -25.05 1.47
CA TYR A 311 -9.29 -26.30 1.12
C TYR A 311 -10.75 -26.31 1.60
N THR A 312 -11.04 -25.88 2.84
CA THR A 312 -12.38 -26.01 3.43
C THR A 312 -13.33 -24.87 3.01
N ASN A 313 -12.84 -23.65 2.97
CA ASN A 313 -13.64 -22.43 2.81
C ASN A 313 -13.39 -21.70 1.48
N GLY A 314 -12.19 -21.86 0.91
CA GLY A 314 -11.76 -21.15 -0.28
C GLY A 314 -11.15 -19.77 0.00
N LEU A 315 -10.29 -19.32 -0.91
CA LEU A 315 -9.75 -17.95 -0.96
C LEU A 315 -10.38 -17.19 -2.13
N ASN A 316 -10.29 -15.87 -2.08
CA ASN A 316 -10.82 -15.02 -3.14
C ASN A 316 -9.74 -14.83 -4.22
N ILE A 317 -10.12 -15.02 -5.48
CA ILE A 317 -9.27 -14.80 -6.66
C ILE A 317 -10.04 -14.01 -7.71
N VAL A 318 -9.34 -13.49 -8.70
CA VAL A 318 -9.93 -12.80 -9.85
C VAL A 318 -10.04 -13.75 -11.02
N LYS A 319 -11.18 -13.73 -11.71
CA LYS A 319 -11.36 -14.40 -13.02
C LYS A 319 -11.80 -13.38 -14.06
N GLU A 320 -11.19 -13.46 -15.25
CA GLU A 320 -11.64 -12.70 -16.41
C GLU A 320 -12.88 -13.37 -17.02
N THR A 321 -13.85 -12.56 -17.41
CA THR A 321 -15.07 -13.01 -18.09
C THR A 321 -14.92 -12.90 -19.60
N ASP A 322 -15.70 -13.64 -20.37
CA ASP A 322 -15.63 -13.67 -21.85
C ASP A 322 -15.77 -12.27 -22.51
N ASP A 323 -16.35 -11.31 -21.83
CA ASP A 323 -16.52 -9.93 -22.30
C ASP A 323 -15.48 -8.95 -21.77
N GLY A 324 -14.36 -9.48 -21.21
CA GLY A 324 -13.22 -8.68 -20.80
C GLY A 324 -13.39 -7.89 -19.49
N HIS A 325 -14.35 -8.28 -18.64
CA HIS A 325 -14.47 -7.78 -17.28
C HIS A 325 -13.83 -8.77 -16.30
N TYR A 326 -13.62 -8.31 -15.07
CA TYR A 326 -13.04 -9.11 -14.00
C TYR A 326 -14.06 -9.29 -12.89
N VAL A 327 -14.16 -10.51 -12.37
CA VAL A 327 -15.07 -10.88 -11.28
C VAL A 327 -14.29 -11.56 -10.17
N ILE A 328 -14.78 -11.40 -8.94
CA ILE A 328 -14.23 -12.08 -7.79
C ILE A 328 -14.94 -13.41 -7.62
N VAL A 329 -14.17 -14.48 -7.51
CA VAL A 329 -14.67 -15.81 -7.20
C VAL A 329 -14.01 -16.34 -5.94
N LYS A 330 -14.73 -17.14 -5.18
CA LYS A 330 -14.19 -17.85 -4.03
C LYS A 330 -13.90 -19.29 -4.46
N GLU A 331 -12.62 -19.61 -4.60
CA GLU A 331 -12.15 -20.92 -5.08
C GLU A 331 -11.60 -21.75 -3.94
N ARG A 332 -11.72 -23.07 -4.03
CA ARG A 332 -11.18 -24.04 -3.07
C ARG A 332 -10.14 -24.91 -3.72
N LEU A 333 -9.13 -25.31 -2.96
CA LEU A 333 -8.23 -26.37 -3.41
C LEU A 333 -8.99 -27.68 -3.59
N SER A 334 -8.63 -28.44 -4.62
CA SER A 334 -9.04 -29.85 -4.69
C SER A 334 -8.33 -30.63 -3.57
N TYR A 335 -8.87 -31.82 -3.24
CA TYR A 335 -8.24 -32.66 -2.22
C TYR A 335 -6.82 -33.08 -2.60
N GLU A 336 -6.60 -33.37 -3.87
CA GLU A 336 -5.29 -33.76 -4.40
C GLU A 336 -4.28 -32.63 -4.24
N ARG A 337 -4.60 -31.42 -4.69
CA ARG A 337 -3.74 -30.25 -4.57
C ARG A 337 -3.44 -29.92 -3.10
N TYR A 338 -4.48 -29.91 -2.26
CA TYR A 338 -4.30 -29.67 -0.81
C TYR A 338 -3.33 -30.68 -0.18
N LYS A 339 -3.45 -31.97 -0.55
CA LYS A 339 -2.55 -33.02 -0.04
C LYS A 339 -1.12 -32.82 -0.53
N ASP A 340 -0.94 -32.48 -1.80
CA ASP A 340 0.38 -32.24 -2.38
C ASP A 340 1.04 -31.00 -1.78
N ASP A 341 0.28 -29.93 -1.57
CA ASP A 341 0.76 -28.72 -0.88
C ASP A 341 1.16 -28.98 0.59
N LEU A 342 0.48 -29.89 1.30
CA LEU A 342 0.90 -30.31 2.64
C LEU A 342 2.24 -31.06 2.59
N ILE A 343 2.47 -31.89 1.58
CA ILE A 343 3.76 -32.59 1.38
C ILE A 343 4.85 -31.56 1.10
N ILE A 344 4.59 -30.59 0.20
CA ILE A 344 5.53 -29.49 -0.07
C ILE A 344 5.84 -28.72 1.21
N LEU A 345 4.82 -28.34 1.99
CA LEU A 345 4.98 -27.60 3.24
C LEU A 345 5.92 -28.32 4.22
N GLU A 346 5.83 -29.65 4.33
CA GLU A 346 6.72 -30.42 5.21
C GLU A 346 8.18 -30.33 4.78
N THR A 347 8.48 -30.17 3.49
CA THR A 347 9.85 -30.04 2.99
C THR A 347 10.47 -28.67 3.22
N LEU A 348 9.66 -27.61 3.37
CA LEU A 348 10.15 -26.25 3.55
C LEU A 348 10.74 -26.04 4.95
N ASP A 349 11.70 -25.12 5.08
CA ASP A 349 12.10 -24.59 6.37
C ASP A 349 11.12 -23.51 6.88
N GLU A 350 11.37 -22.97 8.07
CA GLU A 350 10.55 -21.91 8.70
C GLU A 350 10.54 -20.57 7.93
N ASN A 351 11.38 -20.42 6.93
CA ASN A 351 11.46 -19.25 6.07
C ASN A 351 10.95 -19.51 4.65
N GLY A 352 10.46 -20.73 4.38
CA GLY A 352 9.94 -21.14 3.10
C GLY A 352 11.01 -21.53 2.07
N PHE A 353 12.24 -21.85 2.49
CA PHE A 353 13.27 -22.38 1.61
C PHE A 353 13.13 -23.89 1.43
N PRO A 354 13.21 -24.41 0.20
CA PRO A 354 13.27 -25.84 -0.05
C PRO A 354 14.67 -26.42 0.26
N PRO A 355 14.82 -27.74 0.47
CA PRO A 355 16.06 -28.38 0.92
C PRO A 355 17.28 -28.18 0.04
N ASP A 356 17.10 -27.97 -1.25
CA ASP A 356 18.14 -27.71 -2.24
C ASP A 356 18.62 -26.26 -2.27
N ASN A 357 17.95 -25.38 -1.56
CA ASN A 357 18.33 -23.99 -1.49
C ASN A 357 19.47 -23.76 -0.49
N LYS A 358 20.48 -22.99 -0.89
CA LYS A 358 21.67 -22.67 -0.06
C LYS A 358 21.35 -21.96 1.27
N TYR A 359 20.17 -21.37 1.39
CA TYR A 359 19.70 -20.68 2.59
C TYR A 359 18.79 -21.55 3.45
N TYR A 360 18.54 -22.81 3.06
CA TYR A 360 17.73 -23.73 3.83
C TYR A 360 18.35 -23.98 5.22
N ASN A 361 17.55 -23.80 6.24
CA ASN A 361 17.95 -24.02 7.61
C ASN A 361 17.21 -25.23 8.17
N LYS A 362 17.85 -26.39 8.14
CA LYS A 362 17.34 -27.58 8.77
C LYS A 362 17.41 -27.36 10.29
N LYS A 363 16.31 -27.06 10.96
CA LYS A 363 16.23 -27.02 12.41
C LYS A 363 16.46 -28.41 12.97
N GLY A 364 17.53 -28.57 13.73
CA GLY A 364 17.80 -29.65 14.60
C GLY A 364 18.81 -30.68 14.06
N ASP A 365 20.06 -30.39 14.21
CA ASP A 365 21.10 -31.28 14.68
C ASP A 365 21.77 -30.66 15.91
#